data_a916ae666b3c0c5323f5a566b607dc76
#
_entry.id   a916ae666b3c0c5323f5a566b607dc76
#
_cell.length_a   1.000
_cell.length_b   1.000
_cell.length_c   1.000
_cell.angle_alpha   90.00
_cell.angle_beta   90.00
_cell.angle_gamma   90.00
#
_symmetry.space_group_name_H-M   'P 1'
#
loop_
_entity.id
_entity.type
_entity.pdbx_description
1 polymer ?
#
loop_
_entity_poly.entity_id
_entity_poly.type
_entity_poly.pdbx_seq_one_letter_code
_entity_poly.pdbx_strand_id
1 'polypeptide(L)'
;MTRRDLFKSALAAAPAFRLYAGSTNGFKLGIITDELTGDLDQALDFISAHDLRFCELREMWGKNIMNMDGEELDRAKKLIGKHNLQVSDIGSPIYKWNLPQMPAKPGEQRNSYKAQFVEEDAAKLLEQSFKLAHFFGTRQVRIFSYWRVNEPEKAYPLVRDQLAKASQAAAKNDIVLVLENEHTCNVGTGSELGRLLKDIASPGLRGNWDPGNAAMLDETPYPNGYAAVKGWFSHMHVKDVRRNPGTGKKEWAPVGGGYIDWKGQMQALRKDRYDGTISLETHYLRPDKDKVESTRESLAGLMNLLTQFARENRL
;
A
#
# COMPACT_ATOMS: atom_id res chain seq x y z
N MET A 1 -35.38 19.28 1.80
CA MET A 1 -33.93 19.19 1.51
C MET A 1 -33.67 17.82 0.91
N THR A 2 -33.30 17.73 -0.35
CA THR A 2 -33.05 16.45 -1.03
C THR A 2 -31.58 16.06 -0.90
N ARG A 3 -31.25 14.76 -1.03
CA ARG A 3 -29.85 14.29 -1.02
C ARG A 3 -28.92 15.04 -2.01
N ARG A 4 -29.50 15.60 -3.08
CA ARG A 4 -28.81 16.46 -4.06
C ARG A 4 -28.36 17.82 -3.49
N ASP A 5 -29.07 18.36 -2.49
CA ASP A 5 -28.76 19.67 -1.91
C ASP A 5 -27.61 19.59 -0.89
N LEU A 6 -27.43 18.45 -0.21
CA LEU A 6 -26.27 18.17 0.64
C LEU A 6 -24.95 18.10 -0.17
N PHE A 7 -24.99 17.57 -1.38
CA PHE A 7 -23.81 17.51 -2.26
C PHE A 7 -23.38 18.90 -2.78
N LYS A 8 -24.33 19.83 -2.97
CA LYS A 8 -24.01 21.19 -3.40
C LYS A 8 -23.31 22.02 -2.31
N SER A 9 -23.61 21.73 -1.05
CA SER A 9 -22.96 22.41 0.09
C SER A 9 -21.52 21.95 0.32
N ALA A 10 -21.18 20.69 -0.01
CA ALA A 10 -19.80 20.17 0.08
C ALA A 10 -18.87 20.70 -1.03
N LEU A 11 -19.44 21.07 -2.21
CA LEU A 11 -18.64 21.64 -3.30
C LEU A 11 -18.22 23.10 -3.07
N ALA A 12 -18.82 23.82 -2.14
CA ALA A 12 -18.46 25.22 -1.83
C ALA A 12 -17.16 25.37 -1.03
N ALA A 13 -16.62 24.30 -0.44
CA ALA A 13 -15.31 24.31 0.24
C ALA A 13 -14.12 24.00 -0.71
N ALA A 14 -14.38 23.86 -2.02
CA ALA A 14 -13.42 23.38 -3.01
C ALA A 14 -12.40 24.38 -3.60
N PRO A 15 -12.35 25.71 -3.30
CA PRO A 15 -11.36 26.57 -3.95
C PRO A 15 -9.91 26.34 -3.48
N ALA A 16 -9.68 25.76 -2.30
CA ALA A 16 -8.32 25.51 -1.80
C ALA A 16 -7.62 24.29 -2.47
N PHE A 17 -8.38 23.32 -2.95
CA PHE A 17 -7.82 22.08 -3.52
C PHE A 17 -7.42 22.20 -5.00
N ARG A 18 -7.98 23.11 -5.78
CA ARG A 18 -7.58 23.35 -7.18
C ARG A 18 -6.13 23.81 -7.36
N LEU A 19 -5.48 24.30 -6.29
CA LEU A 19 -4.06 24.67 -6.31
C LEU A 19 -3.08 23.47 -6.33
N TYR A 20 -3.57 22.24 -6.08
CA TYR A 20 -2.73 21.06 -6.02
C TYR A 20 -2.67 20.26 -7.33
N ALA A 21 -3.53 20.54 -8.30
CA ALA A 21 -3.69 19.83 -9.57
C ALA A 21 -2.44 19.76 -10.50
N GLY A 22 -1.32 20.35 -10.10
CA GLY A 22 -0.07 20.33 -10.86
C GLY A 22 1.17 19.90 -10.06
N SER A 23 1.04 19.46 -8.81
CA SER A 23 2.19 19.34 -7.91
C SER A 23 2.47 17.95 -7.34
N THR A 24 2.21 16.87 -8.08
CA THR A 24 2.72 15.53 -7.71
C THR A 24 4.24 15.44 -7.82
N ASN A 25 4.90 16.52 -8.31
CA ASN A 25 6.33 16.57 -8.58
C ASN A 25 6.85 15.41 -9.45
N GLY A 26 6.00 14.87 -10.32
CA GLY A 26 6.31 13.75 -11.18
C GLY A 26 6.13 12.38 -10.53
N PHE A 27 5.71 12.31 -9.26
CA PHE A 27 5.37 11.03 -8.64
C PHE A 27 4.03 10.47 -9.15
N LYS A 28 3.96 9.17 -9.32
CA LYS A 28 2.76 8.41 -9.68
C LYS A 28 1.97 8.10 -8.42
N LEU A 29 1.01 8.95 -8.06
CA LEU A 29 0.25 8.84 -6.81
C LEU A 29 -1.07 8.10 -7.00
N GLY A 30 -1.42 7.29 -6.02
CA GLY A 30 -2.68 6.56 -5.90
C GLY A 30 -3.15 6.41 -4.46
N ILE A 31 -4.26 5.70 -4.28
CA ILE A 31 -4.84 5.36 -2.98
C ILE A 31 -5.32 3.91 -3.04
N ILE A 32 -5.18 3.18 -1.93
CA ILE A 32 -5.85 1.89 -1.74
C ILE A 32 -7.35 2.16 -1.56
N THR A 33 -8.17 1.63 -2.44
CA THR A 33 -9.59 2.02 -2.57
C THR A 33 -10.40 1.83 -1.29
N ASP A 34 -10.19 0.76 -0.55
CA ASP A 34 -10.93 0.46 0.68
C ASP A 34 -10.42 1.20 1.94
N GLU A 35 -9.32 1.95 1.82
CA GLU A 35 -8.98 2.97 2.83
C GLU A 35 -9.98 4.15 2.80
N LEU A 36 -10.64 4.36 1.68
CA LEU A 36 -11.72 5.34 1.55
C LEU A 36 -13.08 4.75 1.96
N THR A 37 -13.52 3.75 1.22
CA THR A 37 -14.84 3.13 1.41
C THR A 37 -14.89 1.76 0.73
N GLY A 38 -15.80 0.90 1.19
CA GLY A 38 -16.07 -0.38 0.51
C GLY A 38 -16.85 -0.25 -0.81
N ASP A 39 -17.35 0.95 -1.17
CA ASP A 39 -17.97 1.23 -2.46
C ASP A 39 -16.92 1.74 -3.45
N LEU A 40 -16.64 0.91 -4.47
CA LEU A 40 -15.58 1.23 -5.42
C LEU A 40 -15.87 2.50 -6.23
N ASP A 41 -17.13 2.75 -6.68
CA ASP A 41 -17.43 3.94 -7.49
C ASP A 41 -17.19 5.23 -6.70
N GLN A 42 -17.57 5.25 -5.41
CA GLN A 42 -17.28 6.37 -4.51
C GLN A 42 -15.78 6.56 -4.25
N ALA A 43 -15.03 5.47 -4.09
CA ALA A 43 -13.58 5.55 -3.92
C ALA A 43 -12.90 6.12 -5.17
N LEU A 44 -13.29 5.68 -6.36
CA LEU A 44 -12.74 6.16 -7.63
C LEU A 44 -13.15 7.62 -7.91
N ASP A 45 -14.37 8.03 -7.55
CA ASP A 45 -14.80 9.43 -7.58
C ASP A 45 -13.88 10.32 -6.75
N PHE A 46 -13.56 9.89 -5.52
CA PHE A 46 -12.65 10.62 -4.65
C PHE A 46 -11.25 10.73 -5.27
N ILE A 47 -10.68 9.62 -5.75
CA ILE A 47 -9.34 9.58 -6.33
C ILE A 47 -9.24 10.50 -7.54
N SER A 48 -10.20 10.42 -8.47
CA SER A 48 -10.22 11.24 -9.68
C SER A 48 -10.49 12.72 -9.39
N ALA A 49 -11.35 13.03 -8.39
CA ALA A 49 -11.63 14.41 -7.97
C ALA A 49 -10.40 15.11 -7.36
N HIS A 50 -9.38 14.37 -6.92
CA HIS A 50 -8.12 14.90 -6.40
C HIS A 50 -6.96 14.83 -7.42
N ASP A 51 -7.27 14.64 -8.70
CA ASP A 51 -6.31 14.56 -9.81
C ASP A 51 -5.25 13.45 -9.65
N LEU A 52 -5.53 12.43 -8.86
CA LEU A 52 -4.71 11.23 -8.79
C LEU A 52 -4.99 10.32 -9.99
N ARG A 53 -4.03 9.48 -10.35
CA ARG A 53 -4.10 8.66 -11.57
C ARG A 53 -4.14 7.17 -11.30
N PHE A 54 -3.81 6.75 -10.08
CA PHE A 54 -3.71 5.34 -9.74
C PHE A 54 -4.65 4.97 -8.61
N CYS A 55 -5.15 3.73 -8.65
CA CYS A 55 -5.86 3.09 -7.57
C CYS A 55 -5.26 1.71 -7.31
N GLU A 56 -5.18 1.31 -6.05
CA GLU A 56 -4.79 -0.03 -5.64
C GLU A 56 -6.03 -0.80 -5.25
N LEU A 57 -6.18 -2.03 -5.74
CA LEU A 57 -7.38 -2.84 -5.54
C LEU A 57 -7.12 -3.93 -4.50
N ARG A 58 -7.78 -3.86 -3.35
CA ARG A 58 -7.67 -4.82 -2.24
C ARG A 58 -9.02 -5.41 -1.86
N GLU A 59 -9.92 -4.59 -1.36
CA GLU A 59 -11.29 -4.96 -1.00
C GLU A 59 -12.30 -4.02 -1.66
N MET A 60 -13.43 -4.55 -2.09
CA MET A 60 -14.56 -3.76 -2.57
C MET A 60 -15.86 -4.55 -2.43
N TRP A 61 -16.96 -3.86 -2.18
CA TRP A 61 -18.28 -4.46 -2.00
C TRP A 61 -18.33 -5.58 -0.95
N GLY A 62 -17.50 -5.47 0.10
CA GLY A 62 -17.45 -6.43 1.19
C GLY A 62 -16.62 -7.69 0.93
N LYS A 63 -15.95 -7.81 -0.22
CA LYS A 63 -15.11 -8.95 -0.63
C LYS A 63 -13.67 -8.55 -0.86
N ASN A 64 -12.73 -9.46 -0.59
CA ASN A 64 -11.38 -9.35 -1.12
C ASN A 64 -11.38 -9.59 -2.63
N ILE A 65 -10.54 -8.88 -3.39
CA ILE A 65 -10.45 -9.00 -4.85
C ILE A 65 -10.20 -10.45 -5.30
N MET A 66 -9.50 -11.25 -4.49
CA MET A 66 -9.24 -12.66 -4.78
C MET A 66 -10.48 -13.56 -4.67
N ASN A 67 -11.58 -13.07 -4.09
CA ASN A 67 -12.85 -13.79 -3.92
C ASN A 67 -13.97 -13.28 -4.85
N MET A 68 -13.65 -12.38 -5.80
CA MET A 68 -14.61 -11.85 -6.74
C MET A 68 -14.85 -12.78 -7.92
N ASP A 69 -16.09 -12.81 -8.39
CA ASP A 69 -16.45 -13.48 -9.62
C ASP A 69 -16.24 -12.61 -10.87
N GLY A 70 -16.46 -13.18 -12.05
CA GLY A 70 -16.23 -12.50 -13.33
C GLY A 70 -17.10 -11.26 -13.54
N GLU A 71 -18.35 -11.27 -13.09
CA GLU A 71 -19.27 -10.13 -13.24
C GLU A 71 -18.85 -8.96 -12.35
N GLU A 72 -18.41 -9.25 -11.12
CA GLU A 72 -17.88 -8.26 -10.20
C GLU A 72 -16.57 -7.63 -10.72
N LEU A 73 -15.67 -8.45 -11.26
CA LEU A 73 -14.42 -7.98 -11.86
C LEU A 73 -14.67 -7.12 -13.11
N ASP A 74 -15.58 -7.51 -13.99
CA ASP A 74 -15.98 -6.72 -15.17
C ASP A 74 -16.61 -5.39 -14.76
N ARG A 75 -17.45 -5.38 -13.73
CA ARG A 75 -18.02 -4.16 -13.15
C ARG A 75 -16.90 -3.24 -12.63
N ALA A 76 -15.95 -3.77 -11.86
CA ALA A 76 -14.82 -3.01 -11.35
C ALA A 76 -14.03 -2.37 -12.48
N LYS A 77 -13.68 -3.14 -13.52
CA LYS A 77 -12.93 -2.66 -14.67
C LYS A 77 -13.65 -1.54 -15.43
N LYS A 78 -14.96 -1.65 -15.62
CA LYS A 78 -15.79 -0.60 -16.24
C LYS A 78 -15.77 0.68 -15.42
N LEU A 79 -15.89 0.59 -14.09
CA LEU A 79 -15.83 1.75 -13.20
C LEU A 79 -14.47 2.44 -13.24
N ILE A 80 -13.38 1.68 -13.19
CA ILE A 80 -12.01 2.22 -13.27
C ILE A 80 -11.81 2.95 -14.61
N GLY A 81 -12.29 2.37 -15.71
CA GLY A 81 -12.26 3.01 -17.03
C GLY A 81 -13.10 4.29 -17.11
N LYS A 82 -14.30 4.31 -16.50
CA LYS A 82 -15.17 5.50 -16.40
C LYS A 82 -14.46 6.69 -15.73
N HIS A 83 -13.65 6.40 -14.70
CA HIS A 83 -12.89 7.43 -13.96
C HIS A 83 -11.51 7.74 -14.56
N ASN A 84 -11.15 7.08 -15.67
CA ASN A 84 -9.85 7.24 -16.35
C ASN A 84 -8.65 7.03 -15.40
N LEU A 85 -8.76 6.02 -14.53
CA LEU A 85 -7.72 5.62 -13.59
C LEU A 85 -6.98 4.38 -14.08
N GLN A 86 -5.79 4.16 -13.53
CA GLN A 86 -4.95 2.99 -13.76
C GLN A 86 -4.80 2.21 -12.45
N VAL A 87 -4.75 0.88 -12.55
CA VAL A 87 -4.48 0.04 -11.38
C VAL A 87 -2.98 -0.03 -11.14
N SER A 88 -2.53 0.36 -9.96
CA SER A 88 -1.11 0.31 -9.57
C SER A 88 -0.65 -1.12 -9.32
N ASP A 89 -1.41 -1.87 -8.54
CA ASP A 89 -1.19 -3.28 -8.24
C ASP A 89 -2.46 -3.97 -7.76
N ILE A 90 -2.39 -5.30 -7.64
CA ILE A 90 -3.42 -6.13 -7.01
C ILE A 90 -3.01 -6.35 -5.54
N GLY A 91 -3.73 -5.73 -4.63
CA GLY A 91 -3.52 -5.82 -3.18
C GLY A 91 -3.92 -7.19 -2.62
N SER A 92 -3.24 -8.27 -3.03
CA SER A 92 -3.57 -9.62 -2.62
C SER A 92 -3.19 -9.91 -1.16
N PRO A 93 -3.83 -10.89 -0.49
CA PRO A 93 -3.45 -11.36 0.84
C PRO A 93 -2.48 -12.56 0.77
N ILE A 94 -1.87 -12.83 -0.37
CA ILE A 94 -1.00 -14.01 -0.57
C ILE A 94 0.16 -13.98 0.44
N TYR A 95 0.36 -15.11 1.14
CA TYR A 95 1.30 -15.27 2.25
C TYR A 95 1.01 -14.39 3.49
N LYS A 96 -0.24 -13.93 3.67
CA LYS A 96 -0.68 -13.29 4.92
C LYS A 96 -1.43 -14.28 5.82
N TRP A 97 -0.80 -15.42 6.10
CA TRP A 97 -1.26 -16.52 6.94
C TRP A 97 -0.12 -17.15 7.72
N ASN A 98 -0.39 -18.23 8.48
CA ASN A 98 0.65 -18.89 9.25
C ASN A 98 1.67 -19.57 8.35
N LEU A 99 2.94 -19.42 8.68
CA LEU A 99 3.99 -20.22 8.06
C LEU A 99 3.81 -21.69 8.45
N PRO A 100 3.84 -22.66 7.52
CA PRO A 100 3.76 -24.07 7.85
C PRO A 100 4.78 -24.45 8.92
N GLN A 101 4.34 -25.23 9.93
CA GLN A 101 5.15 -25.75 11.04
C GLN A 101 5.71 -24.68 12.02
N MET A 102 5.47 -23.41 11.80
CA MET A 102 5.90 -22.34 12.68
C MET A 102 4.73 -21.43 13.07
N PRO A 103 4.16 -21.59 14.28
CA PRO A 103 3.02 -20.78 14.69
C PRO A 103 3.41 -19.30 14.79
N ALA A 104 2.49 -18.45 14.40
CA ALA A 104 2.66 -17.03 14.52
C ALA A 104 2.76 -16.59 16.01
N LYS A 105 3.48 -15.50 16.25
CA LYS A 105 3.61 -14.87 17.58
C LYS A 105 2.20 -14.58 18.14
N PRO A 106 1.89 -15.01 19.36
CA PRO A 106 0.58 -14.79 19.95
C PRO A 106 0.36 -13.31 20.31
N GLY A 107 -0.93 -12.92 20.44
CA GLY A 107 -1.33 -11.61 20.97
C GLY A 107 -1.33 -10.46 19.98
N GLU A 108 -0.97 -10.67 18.71
CA GLU A 108 -1.04 -9.63 17.68
C GLU A 108 -2.41 -9.63 16.98
N GLN A 109 -2.96 -8.44 16.76
CA GLN A 109 -4.15 -8.27 15.94
C GLN A 109 -3.76 -8.48 14.47
N ARG A 110 -4.42 -9.42 13.78
CA ARG A 110 -4.14 -9.79 12.40
C ARG A 110 -5.30 -9.44 11.51
N ASN A 111 -5.01 -8.78 10.40
CA ASN A 111 -5.98 -8.47 9.36
C ASN A 111 -5.67 -9.28 8.09
N SER A 112 -6.54 -10.21 7.75
CA SER A 112 -6.44 -11.02 6.52
C SER A 112 -7.22 -10.42 5.34
N TYR A 113 -7.69 -9.18 5.44
CA TYR A 113 -8.44 -8.50 4.38
C TYR A 113 -9.65 -9.31 3.88
N LYS A 114 -10.48 -9.81 4.82
CA LYS A 114 -11.67 -10.65 4.53
C LYS A 114 -11.36 -11.90 3.69
N ALA A 115 -10.11 -12.36 3.72
CA ALA A 115 -9.65 -13.55 3.02
C ALA A 115 -9.25 -14.62 4.05
N GLN A 116 -9.80 -15.82 3.90
CA GLN A 116 -9.48 -16.97 4.75
C GLN A 116 -8.75 -18.02 3.91
N PHE A 117 -7.52 -17.67 3.52
CA PHE A 117 -6.66 -18.54 2.73
C PHE A 117 -5.58 -19.20 3.59
N VAL A 118 -5.08 -20.31 3.14
CA VAL A 118 -4.04 -21.11 3.79
C VAL A 118 -2.93 -21.48 2.78
N GLU A 119 -1.86 -22.12 3.24
CA GLU A 119 -0.71 -22.45 2.39
C GLU A 119 -1.06 -23.34 1.20
N GLU A 120 -2.01 -24.24 1.36
CA GLU A 120 -2.49 -25.14 0.30
C GLU A 120 -3.13 -24.38 -0.88
N ASP A 121 -3.63 -23.16 -0.63
CA ASP A 121 -4.20 -22.30 -1.66
C ASP A 121 -3.13 -21.53 -2.45
N ALA A 122 -1.91 -21.42 -1.95
CA ALA A 122 -0.89 -20.48 -2.43
C ALA A 122 -0.64 -20.58 -3.94
N ALA A 123 -0.48 -21.78 -4.49
CA ALA A 123 -0.21 -21.97 -5.92
C ALA A 123 -1.38 -21.47 -6.79
N LYS A 124 -2.62 -21.82 -6.41
CA LYS A 124 -3.85 -21.40 -7.11
C LYS A 124 -4.03 -19.89 -7.03
N LEU A 125 -3.79 -19.30 -5.85
CA LEU A 125 -3.91 -17.86 -5.63
C LEU A 125 -2.87 -17.07 -6.44
N LEU A 126 -1.63 -17.57 -6.56
CA LEU A 126 -0.62 -16.96 -7.41
C LEU A 126 -1.09 -16.91 -8.87
N GLU A 127 -1.53 -18.04 -9.43
CA GLU A 127 -2.04 -18.07 -10.81
C GLU A 127 -3.23 -17.12 -11.01
N GLN A 128 -4.16 -17.11 -10.05
CA GLN A 128 -5.32 -16.23 -10.08
C GLN A 128 -4.89 -14.76 -10.04
N SER A 129 -3.96 -14.41 -9.16
CA SER A 129 -3.46 -13.04 -9.03
C SER A 129 -2.76 -12.54 -10.29
N PHE A 130 -2.04 -13.42 -11.02
CA PHE A 130 -1.43 -13.08 -12.30
C PHE A 130 -2.50 -12.76 -13.36
N LYS A 131 -3.56 -13.58 -13.43
CA LYS A 131 -4.70 -13.32 -14.32
C LYS A 131 -5.40 -12.00 -13.98
N LEU A 132 -5.58 -11.71 -12.69
CA LEU A 132 -6.17 -10.44 -12.25
C LEU A 132 -5.28 -9.25 -12.61
N ALA A 133 -3.98 -9.34 -12.42
CA ALA A 133 -3.05 -8.27 -12.78
C ALA A 133 -3.14 -7.97 -14.30
N HIS A 134 -3.06 -8.98 -15.15
CA HIS A 134 -3.23 -8.80 -16.60
C HIS A 134 -4.60 -8.27 -16.96
N PHE A 135 -5.67 -8.76 -16.31
CA PHE A 135 -7.04 -8.30 -16.54
C PHE A 135 -7.19 -6.81 -16.26
N PHE A 136 -6.61 -6.30 -15.17
CA PHE A 136 -6.66 -4.89 -14.82
C PHE A 136 -5.55 -4.03 -15.45
N GLY A 137 -4.65 -4.62 -16.23
CA GLY A 137 -3.60 -3.90 -16.96
C GLY A 137 -2.43 -3.46 -16.08
N THR A 138 -2.22 -4.09 -14.93
CA THR A 138 -1.02 -3.94 -14.12
C THR A 138 -0.12 -5.18 -14.24
N ARG A 139 1.14 -5.03 -13.85
CA ARG A 139 2.09 -6.15 -13.74
C ARG A 139 2.48 -6.42 -12.29
N GLN A 140 1.90 -5.72 -11.33
CA GLN A 140 2.27 -5.81 -9.93
C GLN A 140 1.18 -6.52 -9.12
N VAL A 141 1.63 -7.42 -8.24
CA VAL A 141 0.79 -8.14 -7.27
C VAL A 141 1.46 -8.05 -5.91
N ARG A 142 0.78 -7.44 -4.94
CA ARG A 142 1.28 -7.40 -3.56
C ARG A 142 1.20 -8.78 -2.93
N ILE A 143 2.26 -9.11 -2.17
CA ILE A 143 2.35 -10.31 -1.35
C ILE A 143 2.97 -9.99 0.01
N PHE A 144 2.92 -10.97 0.93
CA PHE A 144 3.47 -10.85 2.27
C PHE A 144 4.51 -11.96 2.56
N SER A 145 4.94 -12.08 3.82
CA SER A 145 6.00 -12.98 4.28
C SER A 145 5.57 -13.85 5.46
N TYR A 146 4.32 -14.27 5.46
CA TYR A 146 3.67 -15.02 6.54
C TYR A 146 3.60 -14.24 7.86
N TRP A 147 2.65 -14.58 8.75
CA TRP A 147 2.56 -13.95 10.05
C TRP A 147 3.86 -14.09 10.84
N ARG A 148 4.25 -13.01 11.50
CA ARG A 148 5.49 -12.94 12.28
C ARG A 148 5.51 -13.99 13.37
N VAL A 149 6.57 -14.78 13.39
CA VAL A 149 6.85 -15.77 14.45
C VAL A 149 7.66 -15.13 15.58
N ASN A 150 7.84 -15.83 16.70
CA ASN A 150 8.65 -15.32 17.82
C ASN A 150 10.12 -15.09 17.44
N GLU A 151 10.66 -15.92 16.57
CA GLU A 151 12.05 -15.88 16.13
C GLU A 151 12.13 -15.80 14.58
N PRO A 152 11.93 -14.60 13.99
CA PRO A 152 11.88 -14.43 12.53
C PRO A 152 13.13 -14.93 11.80
N GLU A 153 14.30 -14.87 12.44
CA GLU A 153 15.55 -15.39 11.86
C GLU A 153 15.51 -16.91 11.62
N LYS A 154 14.78 -17.67 12.46
CA LYS A 154 14.59 -19.11 12.22
C LYS A 154 13.60 -19.38 11.08
N ALA A 155 12.64 -18.49 10.85
CA ALA A 155 11.71 -18.58 9.72
C ALA A 155 12.34 -18.14 8.40
N TYR A 156 13.37 -17.30 8.45
CA TYR A 156 13.95 -16.64 7.29
C TYR A 156 14.29 -17.57 6.12
N PRO A 157 14.96 -18.74 6.29
CA PRO A 157 15.26 -19.63 5.17
C PRO A 157 14.00 -20.15 4.47
N LEU A 158 12.96 -20.51 5.25
CA LEU A 158 11.70 -21.01 4.71
C LEU A 158 10.95 -19.94 3.94
N VAL A 159 10.85 -18.72 4.50
CA VAL A 159 10.24 -17.56 3.84
C VAL A 159 10.97 -17.24 2.55
N ARG A 160 12.30 -17.13 2.58
CA ARG A 160 13.13 -16.87 1.41
C ARG A 160 12.90 -17.89 0.30
N ASP A 161 12.92 -19.17 0.63
CA ASP A 161 12.82 -20.25 -0.37
C ASP A 161 11.42 -20.30 -1.00
N GLN A 162 10.37 -20.04 -0.24
CA GLN A 162 9.01 -19.95 -0.78
C GLN A 162 8.84 -18.70 -1.68
N LEU A 163 9.32 -17.56 -1.26
CA LEU A 163 9.23 -16.34 -2.06
C LEU A 163 10.11 -16.41 -3.31
N ALA A 164 11.25 -17.10 -3.25
CA ALA A 164 12.08 -17.37 -4.43
C ALA A 164 11.33 -18.21 -5.47
N LYS A 165 10.63 -19.29 -5.06
CA LYS A 165 9.79 -20.10 -5.95
C LYS A 165 8.66 -19.27 -6.56
N ALA A 166 7.93 -18.51 -5.74
CA ALA A 166 6.85 -17.65 -6.20
C ALA A 166 7.35 -16.60 -7.21
N SER A 167 8.50 -16.00 -6.96
CA SER A 167 9.09 -15.00 -7.84
C SER A 167 9.50 -15.56 -9.21
N GLN A 168 9.96 -16.80 -9.28
CA GLN A 168 10.25 -17.47 -10.54
C GLN A 168 8.97 -17.72 -11.36
N ALA A 169 7.88 -18.12 -10.69
CA ALA A 169 6.58 -18.26 -11.34
C ALA A 169 6.06 -16.93 -11.88
N ALA A 170 6.18 -15.85 -11.10
CA ALA A 170 5.79 -14.50 -11.50
C ALA A 170 6.59 -14.02 -12.72
N ALA A 171 7.91 -14.17 -12.72
CA ALA A 171 8.76 -13.78 -13.84
C ALA A 171 8.39 -14.48 -15.14
N LYS A 172 8.04 -15.79 -15.09
CA LYS A 172 7.58 -16.55 -16.27
C LYS A 172 6.24 -16.05 -16.81
N ASN A 173 5.45 -15.35 -16.01
CA ASN A 173 4.15 -14.80 -16.37
C ASN A 173 4.17 -13.28 -16.62
N ASP A 174 5.35 -12.67 -16.75
CA ASP A 174 5.52 -11.23 -16.91
C ASP A 174 4.89 -10.41 -15.76
N ILE A 175 4.96 -10.95 -14.55
CA ILE A 175 4.45 -10.35 -13.31
C ILE A 175 5.61 -10.06 -12.36
N VAL A 176 5.47 -8.99 -11.60
CA VAL A 176 6.35 -8.63 -10.48
C VAL A 176 5.55 -8.74 -9.18
N LEU A 177 5.93 -9.65 -8.32
CA LEU A 177 5.44 -9.68 -6.96
C LEU A 177 6.07 -8.51 -6.20
N VAL A 178 5.25 -7.71 -5.52
CA VAL A 178 5.72 -6.62 -4.67
C VAL A 178 5.53 -7.02 -3.21
N LEU A 179 6.63 -7.41 -2.57
CA LEU A 179 6.64 -7.84 -1.16
C LEU A 179 6.53 -6.64 -0.24
N GLU A 180 5.45 -6.55 0.51
CA GLU A 180 5.29 -5.52 1.53
C GLU A 180 6.05 -5.91 2.82
N ASN A 181 6.86 -4.98 3.35
CA ASN A 181 7.31 -5.09 4.72
C ASN A 181 6.15 -4.73 5.66
N GLU A 182 5.47 -5.74 6.15
CA GLU A 182 4.31 -5.61 7.05
C GLU A 182 4.73 -5.96 8.48
N HIS A 183 4.49 -5.05 9.44
CA HIS A 183 4.96 -5.19 10.83
C HIS A 183 4.43 -6.45 11.55
N THR A 184 3.30 -6.99 11.10
CA THR A 184 2.74 -8.26 11.61
C THR A 184 3.26 -9.51 10.88
N CYS A 185 4.12 -9.33 9.86
CA CYS A 185 4.71 -10.41 9.07
C CYS A 185 6.21 -10.61 9.37
N ASN A 186 6.81 -11.72 8.89
CA ASN A 186 8.21 -12.03 9.17
C ASN A 186 9.19 -11.02 8.57
N VAL A 187 8.83 -10.36 7.48
CA VAL A 187 9.55 -9.24 6.89
C VAL A 187 8.75 -7.97 7.21
N GLY A 188 9.17 -7.21 8.21
CA GLY A 188 8.41 -6.04 8.68
C GLY A 188 9.21 -4.74 8.63
N THR A 189 10.54 -4.80 8.48
CA THR A 189 11.43 -3.63 8.41
C THR A 189 12.04 -3.48 7.02
N GLY A 190 12.60 -2.30 6.73
CA GLY A 190 13.36 -2.07 5.51
C GLY A 190 14.63 -2.91 5.45
N SER A 191 15.27 -3.12 6.60
CA SER A 191 16.47 -3.97 6.72
C SER A 191 16.15 -5.43 6.37
N GLU A 192 15.06 -5.98 6.91
CA GLU A 192 14.60 -7.34 6.60
C GLU A 192 14.19 -7.47 5.14
N LEU A 193 13.44 -6.49 4.59
CA LEU A 193 13.01 -6.46 3.19
C LEU A 193 14.22 -6.39 2.26
N GLY A 194 15.13 -5.45 2.49
CA GLY A 194 16.31 -5.26 1.65
C GLY A 194 17.23 -6.48 1.63
N ARG A 195 17.41 -7.16 2.77
CA ARG A 195 18.14 -8.43 2.86
C ARG A 195 17.51 -9.50 1.99
N LEU A 196 16.19 -9.72 2.15
CA LEU A 196 15.48 -10.79 1.43
C LEU A 196 15.47 -10.55 -0.08
N LEU A 197 15.23 -9.31 -0.53
CA LEU A 197 15.25 -8.99 -1.95
C LEU A 197 16.62 -9.21 -2.59
N LYS A 198 17.71 -8.88 -1.88
CA LYS A 198 19.10 -9.11 -2.34
C LYS A 198 19.44 -10.59 -2.38
N ASP A 199 19.01 -11.37 -1.38
CA ASP A 199 19.29 -12.81 -1.31
C ASP A 199 18.54 -13.59 -2.40
N ILE A 200 17.32 -13.18 -2.77
CA ILE A 200 16.55 -13.81 -3.86
C ILE A 200 16.99 -13.28 -5.23
N ALA A 201 17.23 -11.99 -5.36
CA ALA A 201 17.70 -11.30 -6.58
C ALA A 201 16.93 -11.70 -7.87
N SER A 202 15.59 -11.86 -7.79
CA SER A 202 14.75 -12.28 -8.91
C SER A 202 14.16 -11.09 -9.67
N PRO A 203 14.02 -11.13 -11.01
CA PRO A 203 13.28 -10.12 -11.76
C PRO A 203 11.78 -10.12 -11.44
N GLY A 204 11.20 -11.23 -10.98
CA GLY A 204 9.80 -11.36 -10.58
C GLY A 204 9.52 -10.95 -9.14
N LEU A 205 10.48 -10.33 -8.41
CA LEU A 205 10.28 -9.87 -7.04
C LEU A 205 10.88 -8.48 -6.85
N ARG A 206 10.08 -7.57 -6.32
CA ARG A 206 10.48 -6.25 -5.84
C ARG A 206 9.85 -5.98 -4.48
N GLY A 207 10.25 -4.91 -3.80
CA GLY A 207 9.60 -4.46 -2.59
C GLY A 207 8.36 -3.61 -2.89
N ASN A 208 7.40 -3.70 -1.98
CA ASN A 208 6.48 -2.63 -1.65
C ASN A 208 7.00 -2.00 -0.34
N TRP A 209 7.70 -0.87 -0.46
CA TRP A 209 8.32 -0.21 0.68
C TRP A 209 7.28 0.53 1.52
N ASP A 210 7.15 0.15 2.78
CA ASP A 210 6.25 0.78 3.74
C ASP A 210 7.03 1.32 4.96
N PRO A 211 7.32 2.62 4.97
CA PRO A 211 7.96 3.30 6.10
C PRO A 211 7.16 3.23 7.41
N GLY A 212 5.83 3.25 7.33
CA GLY A 212 4.95 3.17 8.51
C GLY A 212 5.07 1.83 9.23
N ASN A 213 5.08 0.73 8.49
CA ASN A 213 5.28 -0.60 9.04
C ASN A 213 6.69 -0.74 9.68
N ALA A 214 7.72 -0.20 9.05
CA ALA A 214 9.07 -0.17 9.60
C ALA A 214 9.13 0.62 10.93
N ALA A 215 8.46 1.77 10.98
CA ALA A 215 8.35 2.60 12.19
C ALA A 215 7.61 1.87 13.32
N MET A 216 6.60 1.05 13.03
CA MET A 216 5.90 0.23 14.03
C MET A 216 6.84 -0.78 14.70
N LEU A 217 7.90 -1.23 14.04
CA LEU A 217 8.94 -2.13 14.57
C LEU A 217 10.21 -1.39 15.08
N ASP A 218 10.11 -0.09 15.37
CA ASP A 218 11.21 0.75 15.89
C ASP A 218 12.40 0.94 14.93
N GLU A 219 12.27 0.57 13.66
CA GLU A 219 13.24 0.99 12.66
C GLU A 219 13.06 2.49 12.36
N THR A 220 14.15 3.20 12.12
CA THR A 220 14.14 4.55 11.54
C THR A 220 13.93 4.42 10.02
N PRO A 221 12.72 4.69 9.48
CA PRO A 221 12.43 4.35 8.09
C PRO A 221 13.33 5.10 7.11
N TYR A 222 13.52 6.40 7.34
CA TYR A 222 14.47 7.23 6.62
C TYR A 222 15.46 7.87 7.63
N PRO A 223 16.76 7.80 7.39
CA PRO A 223 17.43 7.26 6.18
C PRO A 223 17.67 5.73 6.20
N ASN A 224 17.57 5.05 7.35
CA ASN A 224 18.15 3.71 7.55
C ASN A 224 17.40 2.62 6.76
N GLY A 225 16.08 2.48 6.96
CA GLY A 225 15.27 1.50 6.24
C GLY A 225 15.31 1.73 4.73
N TYR A 226 15.18 2.99 4.29
CA TYR A 226 15.30 3.34 2.88
C TYR A 226 16.63 2.93 2.26
N ALA A 227 17.74 3.14 2.95
CA ALA A 227 19.07 2.75 2.47
C ALA A 227 19.18 1.24 2.21
N ALA A 228 18.48 0.42 2.99
CA ALA A 228 18.47 -1.03 2.81
C ALA A 228 17.70 -1.47 1.56
N VAL A 229 16.56 -0.79 1.22
CA VAL A 229 15.65 -1.15 0.12
C VAL A 229 15.90 -0.38 -1.16
N LYS A 230 16.70 0.68 -1.14
CA LYS A 230 16.97 1.55 -2.28
C LYS A 230 17.35 0.74 -3.54
N GLY A 231 16.61 0.97 -4.64
CA GLY A 231 16.80 0.29 -5.92
C GLY A 231 16.18 -1.12 -5.99
N TRP A 232 15.54 -1.60 -4.91
CA TRP A 232 14.95 -2.93 -4.85
C TRP A 232 13.42 -2.95 -4.76
N PHE A 233 12.76 -1.80 -4.73
CA PHE A 233 11.29 -1.71 -4.68
C PHE A 233 10.73 -0.98 -5.89
N SER A 234 9.49 -1.29 -6.28
CA SER A 234 8.76 -0.70 -7.40
C SER A 234 7.38 -0.19 -7.00
N HIS A 235 6.97 -0.43 -5.78
CA HIS A 235 5.76 0.11 -5.16
C HIS A 235 6.08 0.65 -3.76
N MET A 236 5.30 1.61 -3.30
CA MET A 236 5.50 2.21 -1.98
C MET A 236 4.16 2.58 -1.36
N HIS A 237 4.00 2.28 -0.07
CA HIS A 237 2.88 2.78 0.72
C HIS A 237 3.27 4.02 1.53
N VAL A 238 2.31 4.91 1.71
CA VAL A 238 2.45 6.08 2.57
C VAL A 238 1.42 6.03 3.67
N LYS A 239 1.91 5.86 4.90
CA LYS A 239 1.15 5.99 6.14
C LYS A 239 2.07 6.49 7.24
N ASP A 240 1.54 7.24 8.18
CA ASP A 240 2.38 7.87 9.21
C ASP A 240 2.08 7.32 10.61
N VAL A 241 3.06 7.43 11.50
CA VAL A 241 3.02 6.88 12.85
C VAL A 241 3.40 7.99 13.83
N ARG A 242 2.65 8.08 14.94
CA ARG A 242 3.01 8.93 16.07
C ARG A 242 3.03 8.12 17.36
N ARG A 243 3.59 8.69 18.42
CA ARG A 243 3.43 8.20 19.77
C ARG A 243 2.26 8.91 20.43
N ASN A 244 1.29 8.16 20.93
CA ASN A 244 0.18 8.71 21.68
C ASN A 244 0.73 9.39 22.96
N PRO A 245 0.47 10.68 23.16
CA PRO A 245 1.05 11.44 24.28
C PRO A 245 0.60 10.95 25.66
N GLY A 246 -0.57 10.32 25.76
CA GLY A 246 -1.12 9.82 27.02
C GLY A 246 -0.64 8.42 27.40
N THR A 247 -0.36 7.56 26.39
CA THR A 247 -0.02 6.14 26.61
C THR A 247 1.41 5.77 26.21
N GLY A 248 2.09 6.63 25.47
CA GLY A 248 3.41 6.35 24.86
C GLY A 248 3.38 5.29 23.74
N LYS A 249 2.24 4.65 23.49
CA LYS A 249 2.09 3.62 22.45
C LYS A 249 2.10 4.25 21.06
N LYS A 250 2.58 3.49 20.09
CA LYS A 250 2.50 3.87 18.68
C LYS A 250 1.07 3.75 18.18
N GLU A 251 0.66 4.70 17.37
CA GLU A 251 -0.64 4.72 16.68
C GLU A 251 -0.48 5.34 15.30
N TRP A 252 -1.38 5.01 14.40
CA TRP A 252 -1.42 5.62 13.08
C TRP A 252 -1.79 7.10 13.17
N ALA A 253 -1.19 7.92 12.33
CA ALA A 253 -1.41 9.36 12.24
C ALA A 253 -1.72 9.76 10.79
N PRO A 254 -2.39 10.91 10.57
CA PRO A 254 -2.46 11.48 9.23
C PRO A 254 -1.05 11.82 8.75
N VAL A 255 -0.78 11.70 7.46
CA VAL A 255 0.54 11.95 6.88
C VAL A 255 1.02 13.37 7.21
N GLY A 256 2.24 13.48 7.72
CA GLY A 256 2.82 14.71 8.23
C GLY A 256 2.44 15.05 9.68
N GLY A 257 1.56 14.26 10.29
CA GLY A 257 1.21 14.35 11.72
C GLY A 257 1.96 13.37 12.61
N GLY A 258 2.82 12.54 12.04
CA GLY A 258 3.66 11.57 12.73
C GLY A 258 5.12 12.00 12.86
N TYR A 259 6.01 11.03 13.08
CA TYR A 259 7.44 11.27 13.26
C TYR A 259 8.31 10.75 12.10
N ILE A 260 7.70 10.20 11.04
CA ILE A 260 8.44 9.74 9.87
C ILE A 260 8.96 10.95 9.09
N ASP A 261 10.24 10.96 8.75
CA ASP A 261 10.84 12.00 7.89
C ASP A 261 10.42 11.83 6.43
N TRP A 262 9.15 12.16 6.16
CA TRP A 262 8.58 12.14 4.82
C TRP A 262 9.28 13.10 3.86
N LYS A 263 9.77 14.23 4.37
CA LYS A 263 10.51 15.20 3.55
C LYS A 263 11.79 14.57 3.02
N GLY A 264 12.62 14.02 3.90
CA GLY A 264 13.84 13.33 3.52
C GLY A 264 13.58 12.14 2.60
N GLN A 265 12.53 11.35 2.90
CA GLN A 265 12.13 10.21 2.07
C GLN A 265 11.77 10.64 0.64
N MET A 266 10.93 11.67 0.46
CA MET A 266 10.52 12.13 -0.88
C MET A 266 11.69 12.77 -1.65
N GLN A 267 12.58 13.49 -0.97
CA GLN A 267 13.81 14.02 -1.57
C GLN A 267 14.71 12.89 -2.09
N ALA A 268 14.86 11.82 -1.31
CA ALA A 268 15.67 10.66 -1.69
C ALA A 268 15.07 9.92 -2.89
N LEU A 269 13.75 9.69 -2.91
CA LEU A 269 13.05 9.08 -4.05
C LEU A 269 13.30 9.85 -5.36
N ARG A 270 13.21 11.17 -5.30
CA ARG A 270 13.47 12.02 -6.48
C ARG A 270 14.93 11.96 -6.93
N LYS A 271 15.88 12.09 -5.98
CA LYS A 271 17.30 11.99 -6.27
C LYS A 271 17.66 10.66 -6.92
N ASP A 272 17.01 9.60 -6.49
CA ASP A 272 17.23 8.24 -6.97
C ASP A 272 16.38 7.91 -8.21
N ARG A 273 15.61 8.87 -8.74
CA ARG A 273 14.75 8.75 -9.91
C ARG A 273 13.74 7.61 -9.80
N TYR A 274 13.14 7.48 -8.61
CA TYR A 274 12.09 6.50 -8.41
C TYR A 274 10.92 6.75 -9.37
N ASP A 275 10.54 5.74 -10.12
CA ASP A 275 9.49 5.80 -11.15
C ASP A 275 8.32 4.84 -10.86
N GLY A 276 8.34 4.16 -9.73
CA GLY A 276 7.24 3.32 -9.25
C GLY A 276 6.02 4.12 -8.78
N THR A 277 4.97 3.41 -8.43
CA THR A 277 3.76 4.00 -7.86
C THR A 277 3.88 4.17 -6.35
N ILE A 278 3.18 5.18 -5.83
CA ILE A 278 3.08 5.49 -4.40
C ILE A 278 1.59 5.51 -4.05
N SER A 279 1.15 4.58 -3.22
CA SER A 279 -0.23 4.49 -2.74
C SER A 279 -0.37 5.03 -1.32
N LEU A 280 -1.33 5.92 -1.09
CA LEU A 280 -1.74 6.29 0.25
C LEU A 280 -2.49 5.11 0.87
N GLU A 281 -2.00 4.64 2.01
CA GLU A 281 -2.64 3.65 2.88
C GLU A 281 -2.88 4.28 4.25
N THR A 282 -4.06 4.86 4.45
CA THR A 282 -4.29 5.79 5.57
C THR A 282 -4.14 5.14 6.94
N HIS A 283 -4.74 3.99 7.19
CA HIS A 283 -4.84 3.30 8.48
C HIS A 283 -5.25 4.21 9.67
N TYR A 284 -4.97 5.51 9.59
CA TYR A 284 -5.43 6.50 10.54
C TYR A 284 -6.95 6.62 10.51
N LEU A 285 -7.57 6.65 11.67
CA LEU A 285 -8.98 6.95 11.81
C LEU A 285 -9.18 8.12 12.76
N ARG A 286 -9.94 9.10 12.32
CA ARG A 286 -10.47 10.19 13.14
C ARG A 286 -11.31 9.66 14.30
N PRO A 287 -11.56 10.46 15.35
CA PRO A 287 -12.42 10.06 16.46
C PRO A 287 -13.86 9.67 16.03
N ASP A 288 -14.39 10.30 14.98
CA ASP A 288 -15.70 9.99 14.38
C ASP A 288 -15.69 8.74 13.49
N LYS A 289 -14.51 8.13 13.28
CA LYS A 289 -14.28 6.95 12.44
C LYS A 289 -14.68 7.12 10.96
N ASP A 290 -14.79 8.34 10.48
CA ASP A 290 -15.02 8.62 9.07
C ASP A 290 -13.74 8.32 8.25
N LYS A 291 -13.79 7.24 7.45
CA LYS A 291 -12.67 6.80 6.63
C LYS A 291 -12.35 7.79 5.51
N VAL A 292 -13.37 8.34 4.87
CA VAL A 292 -13.19 9.28 3.76
C VAL A 292 -12.49 10.54 4.25
N GLU A 293 -12.96 11.12 5.36
CA GLU A 293 -12.35 12.31 5.94
C GLU A 293 -10.96 12.01 6.53
N SER A 294 -10.74 10.84 7.11
CA SER A 294 -9.41 10.40 7.58
C SER A 294 -8.41 10.34 6.41
N THR A 295 -8.84 9.76 5.28
CA THR A 295 -8.02 9.68 4.06
C THR A 295 -7.81 11.05 3.43
N ARG A 296 -8.82 11.94 3.49
CA ARG A 296 -8.69 13.33 3.05
C ARG A 296 -7.64 14.09 3.84
N GLU A 297 -7.61 13.94 5.16
CA GLU A 297 -6.57 14.56 6.02
C GLU A 297 -5.17 14.03 5.68
N SER A 298 -5.02 12.72 5.53
CA SER A 298 -3.74 12.11 5.14
C SER A 298 -3.28 12.55 3.74
N LEU A 299 -4.20 12.61 2.77
CA LEU A 299 -3.90 13.10 1.42
C LEU A 299 -3.48 14.58 1.45
N ALA A 300 -4.17 15.41 2.21
CA ALA A 300 -3.81 16.81 2.36
C ALA A 300 -2.40 16.99 2.94
N GLY A 301 -2.05 16.18 3.94
CA GLY A 301 -0.70 16.13 4.51
C GLY A 301 0.36 15.75 3.47
N LEU A 302 0.13 14.67 2.72
CA LEU A 302 1.02 14.25 1.64
C LEU A 302 1.21 15.35 0.57
N MET A 303 0.12 15.94 0.11
CA MET A 303 0.17 17.00 -0.92
C MET A 303 0.87 18.27 -0.42
N ASN A 304 0.71 18.62 0.85
CA ASN A 304 1.45 19.73 1.47
C ASN A 304 2.97 19.47 1.49
N LEU A 305 3.40 18.26 1.87
CA LEU A 305 4.80 17.84 1.84
C LEU A 305 5.39 17.94 0.43
N LEU A 306 4.67 17.44 -0.58
CA LEU A 306 5.10 17.52 -1.97
C LEU A 306 5.16 18.96 -2.50
N THR A 307 4.22 19.82 -2.09
CA THR A 307 4.21 21.24 -2.47
C THR A 307 5.39 22.01 -1.87
N GLN A 308 5.68 21.79 -0.59
CA GLN A 308 6.85 22.39 0.08
C GLN A 308 8.14 21.96 -0.62
N PHE A 309 8.26 20.68 -0.92
CA PHE A 309 9.38 20.14 -1.68
C PHE A 309 9.56 20.78 -3.06
N ALA A 310 8.46 21.03 -3.80
CA ALA A 310 8.51 21.69 -5.11
C ALA A 310 9.04 23.12 -5.02
N ARG A 311 8.67 23.86 -3.98
CA ARG A 311 9.11 25.25 -3.78
C ARG A 311 10.61 25.34 -3.47
N GLU A 312 11.10 24.44 -2.61
CA GLU A 312 12.52 24.40 -2.22
C GLU A 312 13.46 24.02 -3.38
N ASN A 313 12.97 23.29 -4.38
CA ASN A 313 13.78 22.84 -5.53
C ASN A 313 13.64 23.75 -6.77
N ARG A 314 12.93 24.88 -6.67
CA ARG A 314 12.88 25.93 -7.72
C ARG A 314 13.83 27.09 -7.43
N LEU A 315 14.46 27.10 -6.28
CA LEU A 315 15.50 28.04 -5.86
C LEU A 315 16.88 27.46 -6.10
#